data_25509de9419bc03fdde4ad87d64256c3
#
_entry.id   25509de9419bc03fdde4ad87d64256c3
#
_cell.length_a   1.000
_cell.length_b   1.000
_cell.length_c   1.000
_cell.angle_alpha   90.00
_cell.angle_beta   90.00
_cell.angle_gamma   90.00
#
_symmetry.space_group_name_H-M   'P 1'
#
loop_
_entity.id
_entity.type
_entity.pdbx_description
1 polymer ?
#
loop_
_entity_poly.entity_id
_entity_poly.type
_entity_poly.pdbx_seq_one_letter_code
_entity_poly.pdbx_strand_id
1 'polypeptide(L)'
;MPKRFTDKSTTFTDSTIFTRKREIIVHRFANTENFLYLCSRMIVTFKQTYLQELYTEGKASDKRHRFQPQIVSKYVKVVNLMKQQENVLGLTKYGSLHYEKLHGDKDGISSVRVNDQYRIEFIEGMETGKQIATICNITELSNHYK
;
A
#
# COMPACT_ATOMS: atom_id res chain seq x y z
N MET A 1 58.51 -29.63 -20.32
CA MET A 1 57.83 -29.48 -19.03
C MET A 1 56.80 -28.39 -19.16
N PRO A 2 55.52 -28.67 -19.21
CA PRO A 2 54.52 -27.62 -19.25
C PRO A 2 54.15 -27.18 -17.83
N LYS A 3 54.13 -25.88 -17.65
CA LYS A 3 53.79 -25.24 -16.39
C LYS A 3 52.28 -25.33 -16.14
N ARG A 4 51.89 -25.80 -14.96
CA ARG A 4 50.53 -25.81 -14.47
C ARG A 4 50.01 -24.39 -14.28
N PHE A 5 48.92 -24.05 -14.91
CA PHE A 5 48.13 -22.85 -14.61
C PHE A 5 47.18 -23.20 -13.47
N THR A 6 47.39 -22.60 -12.30
CA THR A 6 46.48 -22.71 -11.18
C THR A 6 45.39 -21.65 -11.34
N ASP A 7 44.20 -22.10 -11.60
CA ASP A 7 43.01 -21.29 -11.63
C ASP A 7 42.63 -20.91 -10.20
N LYS A 8 42.65 -19.62 -9.90
CA LYS A 8 42.18 -19.08 -8.61
C LYS A 8 40.68 -18.85 -8.72
N SER A 9 39.96 -19.77 -8.10
CA SER A 9 38.53 -19.59 -7.83
C SER A 9 38.32 -18.32 -6.99
N THR A 10 37.70 -17.34 -7.59
CA THR A 10 37.23 -16.15 -6.90
C THR A 10 35.96 -16.51 -6.11
N THR A 11 36.11 -16.65 -4.82
CA THR A 11 34.98 -16.77 -3.91
C THR A 11 34.23 -15.47 -3.88
N PHE A 12 33.03 -15.47 -4.41
CA PHE A 12 32.08 -14.38 -4.30
C PHE A 12 31.54 -14.37 -2.86
N THR A 13 32.04 -13.46 -2.05
CA THR A 13 31.54 -13.24 -0.69
C THR A 13 30.20 -12.54 -0.77
N ASP A 14 29.20 -13.26 -0.30
CA ASP A 14 27.82 -12.83 -0.12
C ASP A 14 27.80 -11.79 1.03
N SER A 15 27.81 -10.50 0.67
CA SER A 15 27.59 -9.46 1.64
C SER A 15 26.10 -9.14 1.71
N THR A 16 25.46 -9.84 2.62
CA THR A 16 24.08 -9.59 3.03
C THR A 16 23.97 -8.22 3.67
N ILE A 17 23.60 -7.19 2.91
CA ILE A 17 23.20 -5.91 3.46
C ILE A 17 21.74 -6.02 3.88
N PHE A 18 21.56 -6.17 5.18
CA PHE A 18 20.25 -6.17 5.82
C PHE A 18 19.76 -4.72 5.91
N THR A 19 19.15 -4.21 4.85
CA THR A 19 18.46 -2.93 4.89
C THR A 19 16.99 -3.16 5.23
N ARG A 20 16.61 -2.67 6.38
CA ARG A 20 15.28 -2.69 7.00
C ARG A 20 14.34 -1.70 6.28
N LYS A 21 14.14 -1.88 5.00
CA LYS A 21 13.05 -1.28 4.21
C LYS A 21 12.40 -2.42 3.46
N ARG A 22 11.08 -2.51 3.56
CA ARG A 22 10.25 -3.45 2.79
C ARG A 22 10.37 -3.10 1.31
N GLU A 23 11.53 -3.34 0.74
CA GLU A 23 11.69 -3.42 -0.70
C GLU A 23 11.14 -4.76 -1.13
N ILE A 24 10.23 -4.67 -2.06
CA ILE A 24 9.64 -5.77 -2.80
C ILE A 24 10.78 -6.70 -3.21
N ILE A 25 10.78 -7.91 -2.66
CA ILE A 25 11.72 -8.94 -3.05
C ILE A 25 11.41 -9.33 -4.50
N VAL A 26 12.05 -8.64 -5.43
CA VAL A 26 12.12 -9.06 -6.83
C VAL A 26 13.28 -10.05 -6.93
N HIS A 27 13.10 -11.25 -6.39
CA HIS A 27 14.06 -12.29 -6.58
C HIS A 27 13.44 -13.50 -7.29
N ARG A 28 13.88 -13.67 -8.55
CA ARG A 28 13.99 -14.91 -9.28
C ARG A 28 12.72 -15.74 -9.41
N PHE A 29 11.78 -15.28 -10.20
CA PHE A 29 11.08 -16.20 -11.11
C PHE A 29 10.78 -15.44 -12.39
N ALA A 30 11.58 -15.72 -13.40
CA ALA A 30 11.39 -15.25 -14.76
C ALA A 30 10.20 -15.98 -15.41
N ASN A 31 9.01 -15.69 -14.92
CA ASN A 31 7.78 -15.90 -15.65
C ASN A 31 7.14 -14.53 -15.81
N THR A 32 7.18 -14.04 -17.04
CA THR A 32 6.58 -12.77 -17.48
C THR A 32 5.12 -12.62 -17.03
N GLU A 33 4.39 -13.72 -16.89
CA GLU A 33 3.00 -13.73 -16.44
C GLU A 33 2.85 -13.38 -14.94
N ASN A 34 3.76 -13.83 -14.08
CA ASN A 34 3.74 -13.49 -12.66
C ASN A 34 4.16 -12.03 -12.39
N PHE A 35 5.01 -11.45 -13.24
CA PHE A 35 5.40 -10.05 -13.16
C PHE A 35 4.22 -9.13 -13.50
N LEU A 36 3.43 -9.46 -14.50
CA LEU A 36 2.21 -8.74 -14.86
C LEU A 36 1.16 -8.81 -13.75
N TYR A 37 1.04 -9.95 -13.07
CA TYR A 37 0.10 -10.13 -11.96
C TYR A 37 0.48 -9.32 -10.70
N LEU A 38 1.77 -9.15 -10.42
CA LEU A 38 2.27 -8.30 -9.32
C LEU A 38 2.10 -6.79 -9.58
N CYS A 39 2.05 -6.39 -10.84
CA CYS A 39 1.94 -4.99 -11.25
C CYS A 39 0.50 -4.47 -11.37
N SER A 40 -0.50 -5.34 -11.25
CA SER A 40 -1.91 -4.94 -11.34
C SER A 40 -2.53 -4.60 -9.98
N ARG A 41 -1.74 -4.57 -8.88
CA ARG A 41 -2.27 -4.23 -7.56
C ARG A 41 -2.26 -2.73 -7.32
N MET A 42 -3.31 -2.26 -6.68
CA MET A 42 -3.46 -0.87 -6.29
C MET A 42 -2.36 -0.45 -5.29
N ILE A 43 -1.70 0.66 -5.58
CA ILE A 43 -0.69 1.26 -4.70
C ILE A 43 -1.40 2.17 -3.71
N VAL A 44 -1.25 1.91 -2.42
CA VAL A 44 -1.80 2.75 -1.35
C VAL A 44 -0.68 3.54 -0.70
N THR A 45 -0.80 4.86 -0.72
CA THR A 45 0.11 5.81 -0.08
C THR A 45 -0.62 6.60 1.01
N PHE A 46 0.11 7.26 1.88
CA PHE A 46 -0.44 8.03 2.99
C PHE A 46 0.05 9.48 2.90
N LYS A 47 -0.88 10.42 2.88
CA LYS A 47 -0.57 11.86 2.83
C LYS A 47 -0.01 12.38 4.16
N GLN A 48 -0.49 11.85 5.28
CA GLN A 48 -0.12 12.29 6.63
C GLN A 48 0.57 11.18 7.40
N THR A 49 1.55 11.55 8.22
CA THR A 49 2.36 10.60 9.01
C THR A 49 1.52 9.75 9.96
N TYR A 50 0.53 10.35 10.63
CA TYR A 50 -0.32 9.60 11.57
C TYR A 50 -1.10 8.45 10.90
N LEU A 51 -1.50 8.61 9.63
CA LEU A 51 -2.20 7.55 8.87
C LEU A 51 -1.28 6.35 8.64
N GLN A 52 -0.01 6.62 8.34
CA GLN A 52 1.00 5.58 8.19
C GLN A 52 1.30 4.91 9.53
N GLU A 53 1.45 5.68 10.61
CA GLU A 53 1.67 5.15 11.96
C GLU A 53 0.52 4.26 12.42
N LEU A 54 -0.74 4.68 12.19
CA LEU A 54 -1.92 3.85 12.48
C LEU A 54 -1.88 2.51 11.73
N TYR A 55 -1.38 2.52 10.49
CA TYR A 55 -1.29 1.31 9.69
C TYR A 55 -0.13 0.40 10.10
N THR A 56 1.05 0.97 10.43
CA THR A 56 2.29 0.21 10.71
C THR A 56 2.44 -0.17 12.19
N GLU A 57 2.07 0.74 13.09
CA GLU A 57 2.29 0.61 14.53
C GLU A 57 1.01 0.40 15.33
N GLY A 58 -0.16 0.61 14.69
CA GLY A 58 -1.45 0.50 15.35
C GLY A 58 -1.80 1.67 16.28
N LYS A 59 -0.99 2.72 16.27
CA LYS A 59 -1.20 3.93 17.07
C LYS A 59 -0.54 5.14 16.40
N ALA A 60 -1.12 6.32 16.60
CA ALA A 60 -0.51 7.57 16.19
C ALA A 60 0.29 8.19 17.33
N SER A 61 1.42 8.80 17.01
CA SER A 61 2.26 9.55 17.96
C SER A 61 1.56 10.83 18.42
N ASP A 62 0.79 11.47 17.53
CA ASP A 62 0.02 12.67 17.82
C ASP A 62 -1.20 12.37 18.70
N LYS A 63 -1.36 13.15 19.79
CA LYS A 63 -2.50 13.04 20.70
C LYS A 63 -3.85 13.34 20.03
N ARG A 64 -3.88 14.16 18.99
CA ARG A 64 -5.11 14.53 18.26
C ARG A 64 -5.67 13.40 17.42
N HIS A 65 -4.82 12.46 16.98
CA HIS A 65 -5.19 11.34 16.13
C HIS A 65 -5.18 9.99 16.88
N ARG A 66 -5.57 10.03 18.15
CA ARG A 66 -5.76 8.81 18.94
C ARG A 66 -7.13 8.22 18.69
N PHE A 67 -7.12 7.06 18.07
CA PHE A 67 -8.32 6.28 17.80
C PHE A 67 -8.39 5.07 18.71
N GLN A 68 -9.60 4.58 18.96
CA GLN A 68 -9.81 3.35 19.71
C GLN A 68 -9.18 2.16 18.94
N PRO A 69 -8.60 1.16 19.65
CA PRO A 69 -7.94 0.01 19.01
C PRO A 69 -8.82 -0.74 18.00
N GLN A 70 -10.13 -0.80 18.27
CA GLN A 70 -11.09 -1.42 17.35
C GLN A 70 -11.21 -0.68 16.02
N ILE A 71 -11.16 0.66 16.05
CA ILE A 71 -11.20 1.49 14.83
C ILE A 71 -9.92 1.30 14.03
N VAL A 72 -8.76 1.32 14.72
CA VAL A 72 -7.45 1.10 14.09
C VAL A 72 -7.39 -0.29 13.43
N SER A 73 -7.86 -1.33 14.13
CA SER A 73 -7.91 -2.69 13.57
C SER A 73 -8.75 -2.76 12.29
N LYS A 74 -9.93 -2.10 12.28
CA LYS A 74 -10.79 -2.04 11.09
C LYS A 74 -10.14 -1.22 9.97
N TYR A 75 -9.52 -0.08 10.30
CA TYR A 75 -8.76 0.75 9.36
C TYR A 75 -7.68 -0.07 8.64
N VAL A 76 -6.84 -0.78 9.40
CA VAL A 76 -5.79 -1.64 8.83
C VAL A 76 -6.37 -2.72 7.90
N LYS A 77 -7.49 -3.34 8.29
CA LYS A 77 -8.18 -4.33 7.44
C LYS A 77 -8.66 -3.72 6.11
N VAL A 78 -9.26 -2.53 6.15
CA VAL A 78 -9.73 -1.84 4.95
C VAL A 78 -8.54 -1.45 4.05
N VAL A 79 -7.46 -0.89 4.62
CA VAL A 79 -6.25 -0.56 3.85
C VAL A 79 -5.64 -1.81 3.20
N ASN A 80 -5.58 -2.94 3.91
CA ASN A 80 -5.10 -4.20 3.33
C ASN A 80 -6.01 -4.69 2.19
N LEU A 81 -7.32 -4.55 2.34
CA LEU A 81 -8.27 -4.90 1.30
C LEU A 81 -8.09 -4.01 0.06
N MET A 82 -7.87 -2.70 0.25
CA MET A 82 -7.54 -1.78 -0.85
C MET A 82 -6.30 -2.24 -1.60
N LYS A 83 -5.21 -2.57 -0.88
CA LYS A 83 -3.96 -3.06 -1.47
C LYS A 83 -4.08 -4.37 -2.25
N GLN A 84 -5.13 -5.16 -2.00
CA GLN A 84 -5.37 -6.43 -2.70
C GLN A 84 -6.12 -6.23 -4.01
N GLN A 85 -6.76 -5.07 -4.23
CA GLN A 85 -7.51 -4.79 -5.44
C GLN A 85 -6.58 -4.33 -6.58
N GLU A 86 -7.00 -4.56 -7.81
CA GLU A 86 -6.29 -4.07 -9.00
C GLU A 86 -6.55 -2.58 -9.24
N ASN A 87 -7.74 -2.13 -8.91
CA ASN A 87 -8.18 -0.75 -9.08
C ASN A 87 -9.33 -0.42 -8.12
N VAL A 88 -9.74 0.85 -8.07
CA VAL A 88 -10.83 1.34 -7.20
C VAL A 88 -12.18 0.71 -7.50
N LEU A 89 -12.44 0.30 -8.75
CA LEU A 89 -13.70 -0.42 -9.09
C LEU A 89 -13.78 -1.77 -8.36
N GLY A 90 -12.65 -2.39 -8.03
CA GLY A 90 -12.61 -3.58 -7.19
C GLY A 90 -13.24 -3.36 -5.82
N LEU A 91 -13.20 -2.15 -5.27
CA LEU A 91 -13.79 -1.81 -3.98
C LEU A 91 -15.32 -1.82 -4.01
N THR A 92 -15.94 -1.56 -5.16
CA THR A 92 -17.41 -1.59 -5.30
C THR A 92 -18.00 -2.99 -5.11
N LYS A 93 -17.19 -4.04 -5.31
CA LYS A 93 -17.59 -5.44 -5.08
C LYS A 93 -17.87 -5.73 -3.60
N TYR A 94 -17.31 -4.92 -2.72
CA TYR A 94 -17.49 -5.03 -1.27
C TYR A 94 -18.51 -4.02 -0.80
N GLY A 95 -19.80 -4.37 -0.85
CA GLY A 95 -20.89 -3.49 -0.45
C GLY A 95 -20.75 -2.89 0.96
N SER A 96 -20.07 -3.60 1.88
CA SER A 96 -19.80 -3.12 3.24
C SER A 96 -18.85 -1.91 3.29
N LEU A 97 -18.04 -1.69 2.26
CA LEU A 97 -17.13 -0.53 2.17
C LEU A 97 -17.85 0.76 1.77
N HIS A 98 -19.05 0.66 1.19
CA HIS A 98 -19.78 1.83 0.70
C HIS A 98 -18.88 2.82 -0.03
N TYR A 99 -18.12 2.31 -1.03
CA TYR A 99 -17.28 3.17 -1.85
C TYR A 99 -18.13 4.23 -2.55
N GLU A 100 -17.71 5.48 -2.45
CA GLU A 100 -18.35 6.62 -3.10
C GLU A 100 -17.34 7.70 -3.47
N LYS A 101 -17.66 8.45 -4.54
CA LYS A 101 -16.97 9.70 -4.87
C LYS A 101 -17.69 10.83 -4.17
N LEU A 102 -16.93 11.66 -3.46
CA LEU A 102 -17.47 12.81 -2.77
C LEU A 102 -17.67 13.97 -3.76
N HIS A 103 -18.62 14.85 -3.47
CA HIS A 103 -18.97 16.00 -4.27
C HIS A 103 -18.93 17.30 -3.45
N GLY A 104 -19.02 18.44 -4.13
CA GLY A 104 -18.98 19.75 -3.50
C GLY A 104 -17.57 20.12 -3.05
N ASP A 105 -17.42 20.52 -1.80
CA ASP A 105 -16.10 20.94 -1.25
C ASP A 105 -15.04 19.84 -1.25
N LYS A 106 -15.46 18.59 -1.40
CA LYS A 106 -14.58 17.40 -1.44
C LYS A 106 -14.54 16.73 -2.82
N ASP A 107 -14.81 17.51 -3.89
CA ASP A 107 -14.74 16.98 -5.24
C ASP A 107 -13.34 16.47 -5.57
N GLY A 108 -13.28 15.33 -6.26
CA GLY A 108 -12.03 14.61 -6.54
C GLY A 108 -11.53 13.70 -5.42
N ILE A 109 -12.24 13.64 -4.28
CA ILE A 109 -11.95 12.72 -3.18
C ILE A 109 -12.93 11.56 -3.23
N SER A 110 -12.42 10.36 -3.05
CA SER A 110 -13.21 9.15 -2.87
C SER A 110 -13.17 8.69 -1.42
N SER A 111 -14.20 7.99 -0.97
CA SER A 111 -14.26 7.49 0.39
C SER A 111 -14.69 6.03 0.46
N VAL A 112 -14.18 5.32 1.49
CA VAL A 112 -14.64 3.98 1.88
C VAL A 112 -14.92 3.93 3.37
N ARG A 113 -15.97 3.19 3.74
CA ARG A 113 -16.41 3.02 5.12
C ARG A 113 -15.48 2.11 5.91
N VAL A 114 -15.06 2.55 7.09
CA VAL A 114 -14.36 1.73 8.08
C VAL A 114 -15.34 1.13 9.09
N ASN A 115 -16.26 1.98 9.58
CA ASN A 115 -17.40 1.63 10.44
C ASN A 115 -18.50 2.68 10.28
N ASP A 116 -19.51 2.67 11.17
CA ASP A 116 -20.62 3.61 11.12
C ASP A 116 -20.21 5.08 11.29
N GLN A 117 -19.09 5.34 11.98
CA GLN A 117 -18.63 6.69 12.30
C GLN A 117 -17.45 7.15 11.42
N TYR A 118 -16.58 6.23 10.96
CA TYR A 118 -15.32 6.57 10.32
C TYR A 118 -15.27 6.10 8.88
N ARG A 119 -14.69 6.96 8.03
CA ARG A 119 -14.41 6.70 6.63
C ARG A 119 -12.96 7.03 6.31
N ILE A 120 -12.36 6.27 5.40
CA ILE A 120 -11.08 6.60 4.79
C ILE A 120 -11.36 7.45 3.57
N GLU A 121 -10.84 8.67 3.56
CA GLU A 121 -10.85 9.56 2.40
C GLU A 121 -9.53 9.45 1.66
N PHE A 122 -9.57 9.39 0.33
CA PHE A 122 -8.38 9.25 -0.51
C PHE A 122 -8.57 9.89 -1.88
N ILE A 123 -7.45 10.29 -2.49
CA ILE A 123 -7.40 10.81 -3.85
C ILE A 123 -6.92 9.70 -4.77
N GLU A 124 -7.63 9.50 -5.88
CA GLU A 124 -7.26 8.55 -6.92
C GLU A 124 -6.28 9.19 -7.89
N GLY A 125 -5.20 8.48 -8.20
CA GLY A 125 -4.21 8.84 -9.20
C GLY A 125 -3.91 7.66 -10.11
N MET A 126 -3.34 7.97 -11.27
CA MET A 126 -2.80 6.96 -12.17
C MET A 126 -1.32 7.26 -12.41
N GLU A 127 -0.48 6.28 -12.19
CA GLU A 127 0.89 6.34 -12.64
C GLU A 127 0.96 5.88 -14.10
N THR A 128 1.33 6.81 -14.99
CA THR A 128 1.51 6.54 -16.41
C THR A 128 2.96 6.17 -16.66
N GLY A 129 3.20 4.89 -16.82
CA GLY A 129 4.47 4.31 -17.19
C GLY A 129 4.24 3.14 -18.15
N LYS A 130 5.18 2.21 -18.22
CA LYS A 130 5.00 0.94 -18.98
C LYS A 130 3.86 0.07 -18.43
N GLN A 131 3.37 0.39 -17.23
CA GLN A 131 2.24 -0.26 -16.56
C GLN A 131 1.38 0.80 -15.89
N ILE A 132 0.07 0.71 -16.07
CA ILE A 132 -0.90 1.60 -15.45
C ILE A 132 -1.19 1.06 -14.05
N ALA A 133 -0.71 1.74 -13.01
CA ALA A 133 -1.04 1.43 -11.63
C ALA A 133 -2.05 2.45 -11.08
N THR A 134 -3.08 1.97 -10.41
CA THR A 134 -3.97 2.84 -9.65
C THR A 134 -3.34 3.19 -8.31
N ILE A 135 -3.15 4.48 -8.05
CA ILE A 135 -2.62 4.99 -6.78
C ILE A 135 -3.78 5.54 -5.96
N CYS A 136 -3.91 5.09 -4.71
CA CYS A 136 -4.82 5.66 -3.73
C CYS A 136 -4.00 6.36 -2.65
N ASN A 137 -4.00 7.69 -2.66
CA ASN A 137 -3.34 8.49 -1.64
C ASN A 137 -4.34 8.81 -0.51
N ILE A 138 -4.22 8.09 0.62
CA ILE A 138 -5.08 8.30 1.78
C ILE A 138 -4.78 9.67 2.39
N THR A 139 -5.81 10.51 2.45
CA THR A 139 -5.71 11.89 2.93
C THR A 139 -6.17 12.04 4.37
N GLU A 140 -7.20 11.31 4.78
CA GLU A 140 -7.81 11.43 6.09
C GLU A 140 -8.53 10.16 6.54
N LEU A 141 -8.57 9.92 7.85
CA LEU A 141 -9.54 9.05 8.52
C LEU A 141 -10.59 9.95 9.16
N SER A 142 -11.64 10.26 8.40
CA SER A 142 -12.65 11.25 8.78
C SER A 142 -13.75 10.65 9.65
N ASN A 143 -14.32 11.49 10.55
CA ASN A 143 -15.52 11.16 11.30
C ASN A 143 -16.74 11.68 10.53
N HIS A 144 -17.62 10.80 10.08
CA HIS A 144 -18.76 11.14 9.24
C HIS A 144 -19.85 11.96 9.96
N TYR A 145 -19.86 11.95 11.28
CA TYR A 145 -20.90 12.59 12.12
C TYR A 145 -20.38 13.80 12.92
N LYS A 146 -19.48 14.58 12.32
CA LYS A 146 -19.15 15.89 12.90
C LYS A 146 -19.96 16.97 12.25
#